data_930a6f1c94c67c9615991cbed7f88e11
#
_entry.id   930a6f1c94c67c9615991cbed7f88e11
#
_cell.length_a   1.000
_cell.length_b   1.000
_cell.length_c   1.000
_cell.angle_alpha   90.00
_cell.angle_beta   90.00
_cell.angle_gamma   90.00
#
_symmetry.space_group_name_H-M   'P 1'
#
loop_
_entity.id
_entity.type
_entity.pdbx_description
1 polymer ?
#
loop_
_entity_poly.entity_id
_entity_poly.type
_entity_poly.pdbx_seq_one_letter_code
_entity_poly.pdbx_strand_id
1 'polypeptide(L)'
;VYATTRFLVDQGFNGPVIVPFLMAMLLGALLGAFNGIFTSWLTVPTLIITLGTSNVFSGVMQGALNSVQIPNIPESMKNFGASSLFTVTNTQSGLQSAMPTSFLIFVVVLAIAYFITRYTMFGRGIFAIGGDESAAERAGFKVRRTKFWLYVMVGVIAALAGMVRTTSMGQMHPTNLLGMEMMVIAAVVLG
;
A
#
# COMPACT_ATOMS: atom_id res chain seq x y z
N VAL A 1 -2.71 7.34 -3.71
CA VAL A 1 -4.04 6.91 -4.17
C VAL A 1 -4.98 8.10 -4.33
N TYR A 2 -5.27 8.91 -3.28
CA TYR A 2 -6.19 10.06 -3.36
C TYR A 2 -5.84 11.02 -4.51
N ALA A 3 -4.58 11.49 -4.56
CA ALA A 3 -4.12 12.41 -5.62
C ALA A 3 -4.28 11.79 -7.02
N THR A 4 -3.97 10.50 -7.19
CA THR A 4 -4.16 9.78 -8.45
C THR A 4 -5.63 9.70 -8.84
N THR A 5 -6.49 9.28 -7.90
CA THR A 5 -7.93 9.14 -8.17
C THR A 5 -8.55 10.49 -8.54
N ARG A 6 -8.21 11.55 -7.79
CA ARG A 6 -8.69 12.91 -8.09
C ARG A 6 -8.26 13.38 -9.46
N PHE A 7 -6.97 13.27 -9.78
CA PHE A 7 -6.45 13.63 -11.09
C PHE A 7 -7.17 12.92 -12.25
N LEU A 8 -7.44 11.62 -12.09
CA LEU A 8 -8.13 10.83 -13.10
C LEU A 8 -9.60 11.21 -13.25
N VAL A 9 -10.28 11.54 -12.14
CA VAL A 9 -11.67 12.03 -12.18
C VAL A 9 -11.73 13.41 -12.83
N ASP A 10 -10.82 14.32 -12.48
CA ASP A 10 -10.77 15.67 -13.05
C ASP A 10 -10.48 15.64 -14.57
N GLN A 11 -9.72 14.64 -15.04
CA GLN A 11 -9.44 14.42 -16.46
C GLN A 11 -10.54 13.64 -17.22
N GLY A 12 -11.59 13.18 -16.51
CA GLY A 12 -12.63 12.35 -17.14
C GLY A 12 -12.10 11.03 -17.71
N PHE A 13 -11.10 10.44 -17.06
CA PHE A 13 -10.38 9.29 -17.59
C PHE A 13 -11.27 8.04 -17.63
N ASN A 14 -11.48 7.49 -18.84
CA ASN A 14 -12.20 6.23 -19.08
C ASN A 14 -11.30 5.14 -19.72
N GLY A 15 -10.01 5.23 -19.52
CA GLY A 15 -9.03 4.27 -20.05
C GLY A 15 -8.92 2.98 -19.23
N PRO A 16 -7.96 2.12 -19.59
CA PRO A 16 -7.77 0.81 -18.94
C PRO A 16 -7.37 0.97 -17.46
N VAL A 17 -7.90 0.09 -16.61
CA VAL A 17 -7.71 0.11 -15.13
C VAL A 17 -6.24 0.03 -14.72
N ILE A 18 -5.39 -0.55 -15.55
CA ILE A 18 -3.96 -0.71 -15.25
C ILE A 18 -3.23 0.64 -15.08
N VAL A 19 -3.67 1.69 -15.79
CA VAL A 19 -3.05 3.02 -15.74
C VAL A 19 -3.20 3.67 -14.35
N PRO A 20 -4.40 3.76 -13.74
CA PRO A 20 -4.56 4.19 -12.35
C PRO A 20 -3.69 3.44 -11.35
N PHE A 21 -3.61 2.12 -11.49
CA PHE A 21 -2.79 1.28 -10.61
C PHE A 21 -1.31 1.61 -10.73
N LEU A 22 -0.78 1.69 -11.95
CA LEU A 22 0.64 2.03 -12.18
C LEU A 22 0.97 3.44 -11.67
N MET A 23 0.11 4.43 -11.91
CA MET A 23 0.31 5.79 -11.38
C MET A 23 0.31 5.82 -9.85
N ALA A 24 -0.62 5.10 -9.21
CA ALA A 24 -0.65 5.01 -7.75
C ALA A 24 0.59 4.32 -7.20
N MET A 25 1.04 3.22 -7.82
CA MET A 25 2.25 2.50 -7.42
C MET A 25 3.51 3.37 -7.56
N LEU A 26 3.60 4.17 -8.62
CA LEU A 26 4.72 5.09 -8.85
C LEU A 26 4.74 6.19 -7.78
N LEU A 27 3.60 6.81 -7.47
CA LEU A 27 3.50 7.78 -6.38
C LEU A 27 3.77 7.12 -5.02
N GLY A 28 3.30 5.89 -4.81
CA GLY A 28 3.62 5.11 -3.62
C GLY A 28 5.11 4.84 -3.47
N ALA A 29 5.79 4.51 -4.57
CA ALA A 29 7.24 4.32 -4.60
C ALA A 29 7.99 5.61 -4.25
N LEU A 30 7.55 6.77 -4.79
CA LEU A 30 8.14 8.08 -4.48
C LEU A 30 7.98 8.45 -3.00
N LEU A 31 6.78 8.27 -2.43
CA LEU A 31 6.53 8.54 -1.02
C LEU A 31 7.28 7.55 -0.11
N GLY A 32 7.37 6.29 -0.53
CA GLY A 32 8.18 5.27 0.12
C GLY A 32 9.68 5.61 0.06
N ALA A 33 10.18 6.10 -1.07
CA ALA A 33 11.56 6.55 -1.23
C ALA A 33 11.85 7.76 -0.32
N PHE A 34 10.91 8.71 -0.22
CA PHE A 34 11.01 9.83 0.70
C PHE A 34 11.19 9.35 2.14
N ASN A 35 10.31 8.48 2.64
CA ASN A 35 10.47 7.87 3.96
C ASN A 35 11.76 7.06 4.08
N GLY A 36 12.12 6.32 3.03
CA GLY A 36 13.33 5.51 2.96
C GLY A 36 14.62 6.32 3.10
N ILE A 37 14.68 7.53 2.53
CA ILE A 37 15.81 8.44 2.70
C ILE A 37 15.97 8.82 4.18
N PHE A 38 14.89 9.29 4.81
CA PHE A 38 14.96 9.72 6.21
C PHE A 38 15.30 8.58 7.16
N THR A 39 14.67 7.42 6.99
CA THR A 39 14.90 6.25 7.86
C THR A 39 16.26 5.58 7.65
N SER A 40 16.88 5.76 6.47
CA SER A 40 18.17 5.16 6.18
C SER A 40 19.36 6.03 6.60
N TRP A 41 19.15 7.36 6.65
CA TRP A 41 20.24 8.32 6.88
C TRP A 41 20.19 8.98 8.25
N LEU A 42 19.01 9.08 8.87
CA LEU A 42 18.88 9.62 10.21
C LEU A 42 19.01 8.52 11.26
N THR A 43 19.70 8.82 12.36
CA THR A 43 19.85 7.94 13.52
C THR A 43 18.67 8.01 14.49
N VAL A 44 17.50 8.41 13.99
CA VAL A 44 16.26 8.54 14.78
C VAL A 44 15.44 7.25 14.66
N PRO A 45 14.74 6.82 15.73
CA PRO A 45 13.86 5.66 15.64
C PRO A 45 12.87 5.78 14.48
N THR A 46 12.79 4.75 13.66
CA THR A 46 11.99 4.74 12.42
C THR A 46 10.51 5.04 12.66
N LEU A 47 9.98 4.62 13.81
CA LEU A 47 8.58 4.87 14.19
C LEU A 47 8.28 6.37 14.32
N ILE A 48 9.21 7.16 14.86
CA ILE A 48 9.04 8.62 15.00
C ILE A 48 9.02 9.27 13.62
N ILE A 49 9.93 8.87 12.73
CA ILE A 49 10.00 9.40 11.36
C ILE A 49 8.71 9.08 10.60
N THR A 50 8.26 7.83 10.64
CA THR A 50 7.08 7.39 9.87
C THR A 50 5.78 8.01 10.39
N LEU A 51 5.61 8.15 11.71
CA LEU A 51 4.47 8.88 12.28
C LEU A 51 4.51 10.36 11.94
N GLY A 52 5.69 10.99 11.99
CA GLY A 52 5.86 12.38 11.61
C GLY A 52 5.50 12.63 10.14
N THR A 53 6.03 11.81 9.23
CA THR A 53 5.72 11.91 7.79
C THR A 53 4.27 11.58 7.48
N SER A 54 3.64 10.64 8.17
CA SER A 54 2.21 10.35 8.06
C SER A 54 1.36 11.58 8.38
N ASN A 55 1.68 12.30 9.46
CA ASN A 55 1.00 13.55 9.82
C ASN A 55 1.22 14.65 8.79
N VAL A 56 2.44 14.78 8.23
CA VAL A 56 2.73 15.74 7.17
C VAL A 56 1.91 15.44 5.92
N PHE A 57 1.89 14.17 5.48
CA PHE A 57 1.10 13.76 4.30
C PHE A 57 -0.41 13.98 4.53
N SER A 58 -0.91 13.66 5.72
CA SER A 58 -2.30 13.92 6.10
C SER A 58 -2.62 15.42 6.10
N GLY A 59 -1.72 16.25 6.63
CA GLY A 59 -1.87 17.70 6.61
C GLY A 59 -1.88 18.29 5.20
N VAL A 60 -0.97 17.84 4.33
CA VAL A 60 -0.95 18.22 2.91
C VAL A 60 -2.23 17.79 2.20
N MET A 61 -2.71 16.57 2.45
CA MET A 61 -3.97 16.10 1.87
C MET A 61 -5.15 16.94 2.31
N GLN A 62 -5.22 17.29 3.59
CA GLN A 62 -6.32 18.10 4.13
C GLN A 62 -6.24 19.57 3.69
N GLY A 63 -5.06 20.17 3.74
CA GLY A 63 -4.87 21.58 3.41
C GLY A 63 -4.86 21.89 1.92
N ALA A 64 -4.07 21.15 1.13
CA ALA A 64 -3.89 21.44 -0.28
C ALA A 64 -4.96 20.82 -1.20
N LEU A 65 -5.52 19.67 -0.82
CA LEU A 65 -6.47 18.93 -1.64
C LEU A 65 -7.91 18.97 -1.11
N ASN A 66 -8.18 19.79 -0.09
CA ASN A 66 -9.49 19.99 0.55
C ASN A 66 -10.20 18.70 1.00
N SER A 67 -9.53 17.57 1.05
CA SER A 67 -9.99 16.25 1.56
C SER A 67 -11.46 15.89 1.30
N VAL A 68 -12.02 16.34 0.18
CA VAL A 68 -13.40 16.04 -0.17
C VAL A 68 -13.49 14.59 -0.61
N GLN A 69 -14.45 13.87 -0.09
CA GLN A 69 -14.74 12.53 -0.57
C GLN A 69 -15.04 12.55 -2.07
N ILE A 70 -14.45 11.61 -2.81
CA ILE A 70 -14.73 11.41 -4.24
C ILE A 70 -15.76 10.27 -4.35
N PRO A 71 -17.05 10.58 -4.51
CA PRO A 71 -18.10 9.56 -4.53
C PRO A 71 -18.15 8.78 -5.84
N ASN A 72 -17.66 9.38 -6.92
CA ASN A 72 -17.68 8.79 -8.25
C ASN A 72 -16.25 8.62 -8.78
N ILE A 73 -15.76 7.39 -8.73
CA ILE A 73 -14.51 6.99 -9.41
C ILE A 73 -14.83 6.60 -10.86
N PRO A 74 -13.82 6.57 -11.76
CA PRO A 74 -14.00 6.14 -13.15
C PRO A 74 -14.70 4.77 -13.25
N GLU A 75 -15.58 4.61 -14.23
CA GLU A 75 -16.38 3.38 -14.39
C GLU A 75 -15.51 2.13 -14.57
N SER A 76 -14.38 2.26 -15.27
CA SER A 76 -13.42 1.16 -15.41
C SER A 76 -12.91 0.65 -14.06
N MET A 77 -12.71 1.54 -13.09
CA MET A 77 -12.29 1.18 -11.73
C MET A 77 -13.45 0.54 -10.94
N LYS A 78 -14.68 1.03 -11.09
CA LYS A 78 -15.86 0.43 -10.46
C LYS A 78 -16.12 -0.98 -10.97
N ASN A 79 -16.07 -1.16 -12.29
CA ASN A 79 -16.25 -2.47 -12.93
C ASN A 79 -15.19 -3.47 -12.48
N PHE A 80 -13.95 -3.03 -12.32
CA PHE A 80 -12.88 -3.87 -11.77
C PHE A 80 -13.16 -4.25 -10.31
N GLY A 81 -13.57 -3.30 -9.48
CA GLY A 81 -13.91 -3.55 -8.07
C GLY A 81 -15.11 -4.48 -7.87
N ALA A 82 -16.09 -4.42 -8.80
CA ALA A 82 -17.26 -5.29 -8.81
C ALA A 82 -17.00 -6.65 -9.46
N SER A 83 -15.85 -6.83 -10.12
CA SER A 83 -15.53 -8.11 -10.78
C SER A 83 -15.30 -9.22 -9.77
N SER A 84 -15.90 -10.38 -10.04
CA SER A 84 -15.74 -11.60 -9.26
C SER A 84 -15.10 -12.69 -10.10
N LEU A 85 -14.19 -13.47 -9.50
CA LEU A 85 -13.52 -14.61 -10.15
C LEU A 85 -14.49 -15.76 -10.39
N PHE A 86 -15.33 -16.05 -9.41
CA PHE A 86 -16.40 -17.03 -9.52
C PHE A 86 -17.52 -16.68 -8.54
N THR A 87 -18.75 -16.99 -8.95
CA THR A 87 -19.93 -16.87 -8.13
C THR A 87 -20.48 -18.24 -7.82
N VAL A 88 -20.72 -18.52 -6.55
CA VAL A 88 -21.38 -19.76 -6.11
C VAL A 88 -22.77 -19.36 -5.66
N THR A 89 -23.79 -19.89 -6.34
CA THR A 89 -25.17 -19.70 -5.96
C THR A 89 -25.63 -20.86 -5.10
N ASN A 90 -26.04 -20.58 -3.87
CA ASN A 90 -26.62 -21.61 -3.02
C ASN A 90 -28.05 -21.89 -3.50
N THR A 91 -28.28 -23.11 -4.00
CA THR A 91 -29.53 -23.54 -4.61
C THR A 91 -30.72 -23.54 -3.62
N GLN A 92 -30.45 -23.60 -2.31
CA GLN A 92 -31.50 -23.66 -1.28
C GLN A 92 -31.90 -22.27 -0.75
N SER A 93 -30.97 -21.31 -0.69
CA SER A 93 -31.24 -19.99 -0.12
C SER A 93 -31.27 -18.85 -1.14
N GLY A 94 -30.92 -19.12 -2.41
CA GLY A 94 -30.81 -18.09 -3.45
C GLY A 94 -29.69 -17.08 -3.23
N LEU A 95 -28.91 -17.21 -2.16
CA LEU A 95 -27.80 -16.33 -1.83
C LEU A 95 -26.62 -16.60 -2.77
N GLN A 96 -26.14 -15.54 -3.41
CA GLN A 96 -24.95 -15.57 -4.24
C GLN A 96 -23.73 -15.13 -3.41
N SER A 97 -22.75 -16.01 -3.31
CA SER A 97 -21.44 -15.69 -2.75
C SER A 97 -20.45 -15.51 -3.90
N ALA A 98 -19.88 -14.33 -4.02
CA ALA A 98 -18.90 -14.00 -5.06
C ALA A 98 -17.52 -13.84 -4.45
N MET A 99 -16.51 -14.46 -5.05
CA MET A 99 -15.12 -14.23 -4.64
C MET A 99 -14.56 -13.02 -5.40
N PRO A 100 -14.25 -11.90 -4.71
CA PRO A 100 -13.80 -10.69 -5.39
C PRO A 100 -12.40 -10.88 -6.01
N THR A 101 -12.16 -10.25 -7.14
CA THR A 101 -10.84 -10.23 -7.82
C THR A 101 -9.75 -9.66 -6.91
N SER A 102 -10.10 -8.80 -5.96
CA SER A 102 -9.21 -8.26 -4.94
C SER A 102 -8.48 -9.32 -4.12
N PHE A 103 -9.11 -10.48 -3.89
CA PHE A 103 -8.50 -11.60 -3.18
C PHE A 103 -7.32 -12.21 -3.96
N LEU A 104 -7.46 -12.33 -5.27
CA LEU A 104 -6.36 -12.82 -6.11
C LEU A 104 -5.16 -11.87 -6.07
N ILE A 105 -5.40 -10.56 -6.13
CA ILE A 105 -4.33 -9.56 -6.01
C ILE A 105 -3.62 -9.72 -4.66
N PHE A 106 -4.38 -9.90 -3.57
CA PHE A 106 -3.81 -10.12 -2.24
C PHE A 106 -2.91 -11.36 -2.21
N VAL A 107 -3.37 -12.49 -2.74
CA VAL A 107 -2.59 -13.75 -2.79
C VAL A 107 -1.33 -13.58 -3.63
N VAL A 108 -1.42 -12.92 -4.79
CA VAL A 108 -0.26 -12.65 -5.66
C VAL A 108 0.77 -11.76 -4.96
N VAL A 109 0.34 -10.68 -4.33
CA VAL A 109 1.23 -9.78 -3.58
C VAL A 109 1.91 -10.53 -2.43
N LEU A 110 1.15 -11.35 -1.70
CA LEU A 110 1.69 -12.16 -0.60
C LEU A 110 2.71 -13.19 -1.10
N ALA A 111 2.43 -13.85 -2.22
CA ALA A 111 3.35 -14.79 -2.85
C ALA A 111 4.65 -14.11 -3.31
N ILE A 112 4.55 -12.93 -3.95
CA ILE A 112 5.72 -12.14 -4.37
C ILE A 112 6.53 -11.69 -3.14
N ALA A 113 5.88 -11.16 -2.10
CA ALA A 113 6.54 -10.73 -0.88
C ALA A 113 7.25 -11.92 -0.18
N TYR A 114 6.58 -13.06 -0.09
CA TYR A 114 7.18 -14.30 0.44
C TYR A 114 8.40 -14.74 -0.37
N PHE A 115 8.29 -14.74 -1.70
CA PHE A 115 9.40 -15.11 -2.58
C PHE A 115 10.60 -14.16 -2.41
N ILE A 116 10.35 -12.85 -2.39
CA ILE A 116 11.41 -11.84 -2.20
C ILE A 116 12.08 -12.02 -0.82
N THR A 117 11.31 -12.17 0.24
CA THR A 117 11.86 -12.26 1.60
C THR A 117 12.58 -13.59 1.84
N ARG A 118 12.11 -14.69 1.28
CA ARG A 118 12.66 -16.03 1.53
C ARG A 118 13.86 -16.38 0.65
N TYR A 119 13.83 -15.97 -0.63
CA TYR A 119 14.77 -16.48 -1.64
C TYR A 119 15.79 -15.44 -2.11
N THR A 120 15.68 -14.16 -1.74
CA THR A 120 16.63 -13.14 -2.18
C THR A 120 17.63 -12.72 -1.09
N MET A 121 18.79 -12.18 -1.51
CA MET A 121 19.77 -11.56 -0.60
C MET A 121 19.17 -10.34 0.10
N PHE A 122 18.25 -9.63 -0.57
CA PHE A 122 17.54 -8.51 0.00
C PHE A 122 16.67 -8.95 1.20
N GLY A 123 15.90 -10.04 1.05
CA GLY A 123 15.10 -10.59 2.15
C GLY A 123 15.96 -11.03 3.33
N ARG A 124 17.07 -11.73 3.08
CA ARG A 124 18.03 -12.09 4.14
C ARG A 124 18.59 -10.87 4.87
N GLY A 125 18.85 -9.79 4.13
CA GLY A 125 19.28 -8.52 4.72
C GLY A 125 18.22 -7.91 5.63
N ILE A 126 16.92 -7.98 5.26
CA ILE A 126 15.81 -7.49 6.09
C ILE A 126 15.77 -8.23 7.43
N PHE A 127 15.83 -9.56 7.41
CA PHE A 127 15.82 -10.37 8.64
C PHE A 127 17.06 -10.13 9.51
N ALA A 128 18.24 -10.00 8.89
CA ALA A 128 19.46 -9.72 9.64
C ALA A 128 19.40 -8.36 10.36
N ILE A 129 18.92 -7.32 9.65
CA ILE A 129 18.75 -5.97 10.22
C ILE A 129 17.67 -5.96 11.32
N GLY A 130 16.62 -6.75 11.16
CA GLY A 130 15.54 -6.86 12.16
C GLY A 130 15.99 -7.53 13.46
N GLY A 131 17.02 -8.39 13.42
CA GLY A 131 17.61 -9.01 14.60
C GLY A 131 18.59 -8.07 15.32
N ASP A 132 19.63 -7.65 14.63
CA ASP A 132 20.62 -6.69 15.14
C ASP A 132 21.26 -5.94 13.96
N GLU A 133 21.02 -4.64 13.90
CA GLU A 133 21.50 -3.78 12.82
C GLU A 133 23.05 -3.72 12.79
N SER A 134 23.69 -3.66 13.95
CA SER A 134 25.14 -3.57 14.06
C SER A 134 25.82 -4.90 13.70
N ALA A 135 25.20 -6.02 14.04
CA ALA A 135 25.66 -7.33 13.63
C ALA A 135 25.51 -7.55 12.12
N ALA A 136 24.40 -7.10 11.54
CA ALA A 136 24.14 -7.17 10.09
C ALA A 136 25.19 -6.36 9.31
N GLU A 137 25.57 -5.16 9.79
CA GLU A 137 26.59 -4.34 9.17
C GLU A 137 27.98 -5.02 9.22
N ARG A 138 28.35 -5.59 10.38
CA ARG A 138 29.60 -6.38 10.53
C ARG A 138 29.61 -7.63 9.64
N ALA A 139 28.45 -8.22 9.37
CA ALA A 139 28.31 -9.35 8.44
C ALA A 139 28.33 -8.93 6.96
N GLY A 140 28.52 -7.64 6.66
CA GLY A 140 28.67 -7.12 5.30
C GLY A 140 27.37 -6.74 4.59
N PHE A 141 26.23 -6.73 5.28
CA PHE A 141 24.98 -6.24 4.68
C PHE A 141 25.00 -4.72 4.56
N LYS A 142 24.53 -4.21 3.41
CA LYS A 142 24.42 -2.76 3.15
C LYS A 142 23.12 -2.22 3.80
N VAL A 143 23.15 -2.02 5.12
CA VAL A 143 21.99 -1.67 5.95
C VAL A 143 21.20 -0.50 5.36
N ARG A 144 21.85 0.64 5.07
CA ARG A 144 21.20 1.83 4.52
C ARG A 144 20.47 1.54 3.22
N ARG A 145 21.10 0.83 2.29
CA ARG A 145 20.51 0.49 1.00
C ARG A 145 19.33 -0.48 1.16
N THR A 146 19.45 -1.44 2.06
CA THR A 146 18.38 -2.41 2.34
C THR A 146 17.17 -1.72 2.96
N LYS A 147 17.37 -0.83 3.95
CA LYS A 147 16.30 -0.02 4.53
C LYS A 147 15.61 0.85 3.46
N PHE A 148 16.37 1.57 2.65
CA PHE A 148 15.81 2.41 1.59
C PHE A 148 14.88 1.62 0.66
N TRP A 149 15.34 0.51 0.10
CA TRP A 149 14.54 -0.30 -0.82
C TRP A 149 13.35 -0.99 -0.14
N LEU A 150 13.47 -1.32 1.15
CA LEU A 150 12.36 -1.82 1.94
C LEU A 150 11.21 -0.80 1.98
N TYR A 151 11.51 0.47 2.28
CA TYR A 151 10.49 1.52 2.31
C TYR A 151 9.88 1.81 0.95
N VAL A 152 10.66 1.75 -0.12
CA VAL A 152 10.13 1.86 -1.49
C VAL A 152 9.15 0.72 -1.78
N MET A 153 9.51 -0.51 -1.46
CA MET A 153 8.65 -1.69 -1.65
C MET A 153 7.36 -1.59 -0.85
N VAL A 154 7.45 -1.20 0.42
CA VAL A 154 6.28 -0.99 1.29
C VAL A 154 5.38 0.11 0.73
N GLY A 155 5.94 1.21 0.23
CA GLY A 155 5.18 2.30 -0.40
C GLY A 155 4.40 1.83 -1.63
N VAL A 156 5.00 0.99 -2.48
CA VAL A 156 4.34 0.38 -3.64
C VAL A 156 3.18 -0.53 -3.20
N ILE A 157 3.42 -1.41 -2.24
CA ILE A 157 2.40 -2.34 -1.73
C ILE A 157 1.24 -1.56 -1.08
N ALA A 158 1.54 -0.53 -0.29
CA ALA A 158 0.53 0.31 0.34
C ALA A 158 -0.33 1.06 -0.70
N ALA A 159 0.29 1.57 -1.76
CA ALA A 159 -0.44 2.21 -2.86
C ALA A 159 -1.36 1.22 -3.59
N LEU A 160 -0.87 0.01 -3.85
CA LEU A 160 -1.65 -1.05 -4.48
C LEU A 160 -2.85 -1.45 -3.60
N ALA A 161 -2.63 -1.66 -2.31
CA ALA A 161 -3.70 -1.97 -1.36
C ALA A 161 -4.75 -0.85 -1.28
N GLY A 162 -4.30 0.41 -1.27
CA GLY A 162 -5.19 1.57 -1.30
C GLY A 162 -6.03 1.65 -2.59
N MET A 163 -5.45 1.31 -3.75
CA MET A 163 -6.19 1.25 -5.03
C MET A 163 -7.22 0.13 -5.02
N VAL A 164 -6.85 -1.07 -4.58
CA VAL A 164 -7.78 -2.19 -4.44
C VAL A 164 -8.96 -1.83 -3.53
N ARG A 165 -8.70 -1.18 -2.40
CA ARG A 165 -9.75 -0.70 -1.50
C ARG A 165 -10.66 0.33 -2.17
N THR A 166 -10.09 1.32 -2.87
CA THR A 166 -10.86 2.36 -3.57
C THR A 166 -11.76 1.75 -4.63
N THR A 167 -11.26 0.82 -5.42
CA THR A 167 -12.06 0.13 -6.46
C THR A 167 -13.17 -0.72 -5.86
N SER A 168 -12.88 -1.47 -4.78
CA SER A 168 -13.87 -2.33 -4.11
C SER A 168 -14.99 -1.53 -3.43
N MET A 169 -14.68 -0.33 -2.91
CA MET A 169 -15.68 0.56 -2.29
C MET A 169 -16.42 1.44 -3.30
N GLY A 170 -15.94 1.55 -4.53
CA GLY A 170 -16.52 2.43 -5.55
C GLY A 170 -16.40 3.93 -5.24
N GLN A 171 -15.67 4.29 -4.19
CA GLN A 171 -15.48 5.65 -3.70
C GLN A 171 -14.12 5.81 -3.02
N MET A 172 -13.59 7.03 -3.02
CA MET A 172 -12.35 7.35 -2.32
C MET A 172 -12.61 8.28 -1.14
N HIS A 173 -12.26 7.82 0.05
CA HIS A 173 -12.35 8.60 1.28
C HIS A 173 -10.92 8.89 1.80
N PRO A 174 -10.50 10.14 1.93
CA PRO A 174 -9.11 10.47 2.24
C PRO A 174 -8.67 10.09 3.67
N THR A 175 -9.60 10.06 4.62
CA THR A 175 -9.32 9.90 6.06
C THR A 175 -9.74 8.55 6.64
N ASN A 176 -10.32 7.65 5.84
CA ASN A 176 -10.94 6.41 6.35
C ASN A 176 -9.95 5.41 6.96
N LEU A 177 -8.65 5.56 6.69
CA LEU A 177 -7.59 4.67 7.20
C LEU A 177 -6.72 5.34 8.29
N LEU A 178 -7.00 6.59 8.64
CA LEU A 178 -6.25 7.29 9.69
C LEU A 178 -6.50 6.59 11.04
N GLY A 179 -5.42 6.32 11.76
CA GLY A 179 -5.46 5.64 13.07
C GLY A 179 -5.45 4.11 13.02
N MET A 180 -5.62 3.50 11.83
CA MET A 180 -5.52 2.04 11.70
C MET A 180 -4.10 1.51 11.88
N GLU A 181 -3.09 2.37 11.72
CA GLU A 181 -1.68 2.03 11.94
C GLU A 181 -1.42 1.49 13.34
N MET A 182 -2.07 2.05 14.36
CA MET A 182 -1.93 1.59 15.74
C MET A 182 -2.51 0.18 15.95
N MET A 183 -3.63 -0.14 15.28
CA MET A 183 -4.20 -1.50 15.31
C MET A 183 -3.26 -2.52 14.66
N VAL A 184 -2.64 -2.16 13.52
CA VAL A 184 -1.69 -3.04 12.83
C VAL A 184 -0.44 -3.26 13.67
N ILE A 185 0.10 -2.19 14.28
CA ILE A 185 1.25 -2.31 15.19
C ILE A 185 0.90 -3.22 16.36
N ALA A 186 -0.25 -3.03 17.00
CA ALA A 186 -0.70 -3.87 18.11
C ALA A 186 -0.84 -5.34 17.69
N ALA A 187 -1.42 -5.61 16.52
CA ALA A 187 -1.56 -6.97 16.01
C ALA A 187 -0.20 -7.66 15.76
N VAL A 188 0.78 -6.91 15.24
CA VAL A 188 2.13 -7.46 14.98
C VAL A 188 2.92 -7.70 16.29
N VAL A 189 2.73 -6.84 17.30
CA VAL A 189 3.44 -6.96 18.59
C VAL A 189 2.84 -8.05 19.47
N LEU A 190 1.53 -8.23 19.41
CA LEU A 190 0.84 -9.25 20.22
C LEU A 190 0.89 -10.66 19.60
N GLY A 191 1.18 -10.78 18.32
CA GLY A 191 1.29 -12.04 17.58
C GLY A 191 0.01 -12.37 16.85
#